data_0666b06b7fb58a43311116b26e89bfe2
#
_entry.id   0666b06b7fb58a43311116b26e89bfe2
#
_cell.length_a   1.000
_cell.length_b   1.000
_cell.length_c   1.000
_cell.angle_alpha   90.00
_cell.angle_beta   90.00
_cell.angle_gamma   90.00
#
_symmetry.space_group_name_H-M   'P 1'
#
loop_
_entity.id
_entity.type
_entity.pdbx_description
1 polymer ?
#
loop_
_entity_poly.entity_id
_entity_poly.type
_entity_poly.pdbx_seq_one_letter_code
_entity_poly.pdbx_strand_id
1 'polypeptide(L)'
;METRTLGRTGRDVGVVGLGAWQLGADWGSVDESDALAVLRTAVEGGVTFIDTADVYGDGRSERLVGQVLKAYDGLTVATKMGRRVEQVPENYNPANFRAWNDRSRTNLGVDTIDLVQLHCPPTPVYATDAVFDDLDAMVDAGRIAAYGVSVETCAEALTAIARPNVASVQIILNAFRLKPLDEVLPAAREAGVGIIARVPLASGLLSGKYDENTVFGADDHRTYNRHGEAFDVGETFSGIDFSTGLEAVRRLMPWLPAGATMAQFALRWILDQPGVSVVIPGARNPEQVAGNIAAATLAPLTEDQLTAVREIYDELIRPQIHDRW
;
A
#
# COMPACT_ATOMS: atom_id res chain seq x y z
N MET A 1 -13.83 11.37 -8.45
CA MET A 1 -12.60 11.35 -7.62
C MET A 1 -11.49 12.04 -8.39
N GLU A 2 -10.60 12.79 -7.72
CA GLU A 2 -9.35 13.29 -8.33
C GLU A 2 -8.52 12.13 -8.87
N THR A 3 -7.83 12.34 -10.01
CA THR A 3 -6.91 11.35 -10.58
C THR A 3 -5.51 11.91 -10.66
N ARG A 4 -4.51 11.03 -10.57
CA ARG A 4 -3.08 11.35 -10.74
C ARG A 4 -2.41 10.27 -11.59
N THR A 5 -1.44 10.67 -12.38
CA THR A 5 -0.65 9.71 -13.15
C THR A 5 0.21 8.85 -12.19
N LEU A 6 0.12 7.54 -12.32
CA LEU A 6 0.92 6.60 -11.54
C LEU A 6 2.31 6.45 -12.17
N GLY A 7 3.14 7.45 -11.96
CA GLY A 7 4.53 7.47 -12.40
C GLY A 7 4.70 7.10 -13.87
N ARG A 8 5.71 6.27 -14.15
CA ARG A 8 6.06 5.84 -15.52
C ARG A 8 5.10 4.81 -16.11
N THR A 9 4.06 4.38 -15.39
CA THR A 9 3.01 3.54 -16.01
C THR A 9 2.23 4.30 -17.09
N GLY A 10 2.21 5.63 -17.03
CA GLY A 10 1.41 6.50 -17.89
C GLY A 10 -0.10 6.38 -17.68
N ARG A 11 -0.54 5.66 -16.64
CA ARG A 11 -1.95 5.45 -16.31
C ARG A 11 -2.41 6.45 -15.27
N ASP A 12 -3.55 7.07 -15.51
CA ASP A 12 -4.22 7.91 -14.52
C ASP A 12 -5.08 7.06 -13.61
N VAL A 13 -4.87 7.17 -12.31
CA VAL A 13 -5.58 6.42 -11.28
C VAL A 13 -6.24 7.37 -10.27
N GLY A 14 -7.35 6.95 -9.70
CA GLY A 14 -7.99 7.67 -8.59
C GLY A 14 -7.02 7.78 -7.41
N VAL A 15 -6.98 8.93 -6.76
CA VAL A 15 -6.04 9.20 -5.65
C VAL A 15 -6.26 8.28 -4.45
N VAL A 16 -7.46 7.71 -4.29
CA VAL A 16 -7.77 6.64 -3.34
C VAL A 16 -8.01 5.36 -4.13
N GLY A 17 -7.14 4.39 -3.95
CA GLY A 17 -7.28 3.03 -4.45
C GLY A 17 -7.83 2.08 -3.37
N LEU A 18 -7.80 0.79 -3.64
CA LEU A 18 -8.19 -0.26 -2.70
C LEU A 18 -7.04 -1.24 -2.49
N GLY A 19 -6.58 -1.40 -1.23
CA GLY A 19 -5.72 -2.49 -0.82
C GLY A 19 -6.55 -3.76 -0.55
N ALA A 20 -6.25 -4.84 -1.25
CA ALA A 20 -7.03 -6.07 -1.22
C ALA A 20 -6.44 -7.17 -0.31
N TRP A 21 -5.53 -6.84 0.61
CA TRP A 21 -4.94 -7.83 1.53
C TRP A 21 -6.02 -8.48 2.41
N GLN A 22 -6.92 -7.70 2.99
CA GLN A 22 -8.01 -8.21 3.83
C GLN A 22 -8.92 -9.21 3.10
N LEU A 23 -9.02 -9.11 1.78
CA LEU A 23 -9.82 -10.01 0.95
C LEU A 23 -9.17 -11.39 0.79
N GLY A 24 -7.87 -11.51 1.09
CA GLY A 24 -7.15 -12.78 1.16
C GLY A 24 -7.54 -13.67 2.35
N ALA A 25 -8.23 -13.12 3.36
CA ALA A 25 -8.58 -13.76 4.63
C ALA A 25 -7.43 -13.91 5.64
N ASP A 26 -6.30 -13.22 5.43
CA ASP A 26 -5.14 -13.23 6.35
C ASP A 26 -5.33 -12.33 7.58
N TRP A 27 -6.48 -11.65 7.68
CA TRP A 27 -6.91 -10.75 8.75
C TRP A 27 -8.21 -11.23 9.42
N GLY A 28 -8.39 -12.54 9.59
CA GLY A 28 -9.64 -13.17 9.93
C GLY A 28 -10.50 -13.47 8.68
N SER A 29 -11.51 -14.33 8.84
CA SER A 29 -12.36 -14.74 7.71
C SER A 29 -13.18 -13.56 7.17
N VAL A 30 -13.12 -13.35 5.86
CA VAL A 30 -14.03 -12.48 5.11
C VAL A 30 -14.74 -13.38 4.10
N ASP A 31 -16.05 -13.46 4.15
CA ASP A 31 -16.83 -14.25 3.22
C ASP A 31 -16.66 -13.70 1.78
N GLU A 32 -16.79 -14.58 0.78
CA GLU A 32 -16.61 -14.20 -0.62
C GLU A 32 -17.63 -13.13 -1.05
N SER A 33 -18.88 -13.25 -0.58
CA SER A 33 -19.93 -12.26 -0.85
C SER A 33 -19.57 -10.89 -0.30
N ASP A 34 -19.01 -10.82 0.90
CA ASP A 34 -18.60 -9.57 1.54
C ASP A 34 -17.38 -8.96 0.82
N ALA A 35 -16.41 -9.81 0.46
CA ALA A 35 -15.25 -9.37 -0.32
C ALA A 35 -15.64 -8.80 -1.69
N LEU A 36 -16.59 -9.43 -2.39
CA LEU A 36 -17.12 -8.92 -3.64
C LEU A 36 -17.95 -7.63 -3.45
N ALA A 37 -18.68 -7.50 -2.34
CA ALA A 37 -19.40 -6.28 -2.02
C ALA A 37 -18.42 -5.11 -1.79
N VAL A 38 -17.31 -5.34 -1.09
CA VAL A 38 -16.21 -4.36 -0.91
C VAL A 38 -15.66 -3.91 -2.26
N LEU A 39 -15.30 -4.85 -3.13
CA LEU A 39 -14.73 -4.56 -4.46
C LEU A 39 -15.71 -3.77 -5.34
N ARG A 40 -16.98 -4.19 -5.40
CA ARG A 40 -18.02 -3.49 -6.18
C ARG A 40 -18.24 -2.08 -5.66
N THR A 41 -18.41 -1.91 -4.36
CA THR A 41 -18.59 -0.59 -3.75
C THR A 41 -17.40 0.32 -4.03
N ALA A 42 -16.18 -0.22 -4.05
CA ALA A 42 -15.00 0.56 -4.38
C ALA A 42 -15.06 1.09 -5.82
N VAL A 43 -15.31 0.21 -6.79
CA VAL A 43 -15.37 0.58 -8.22
C VAL A 43 -16.53 1.53 -8.49
N GLU A 44 -17.72 1.23 -7.99
CA GLU A 44 -18.91 2.09 -8.12
C GLU A 44 -18.74 3.46 -7.44
N GLY A 45 -17.91 3.51 -6.39
CA GLY A 45 -17.49 4.75 -5.73
C GLY A 45 -16.38 5.52 -6.45
N GLY A 46 -15.89 5.03 -7.59
CA GLY A 46 -14.90 5.69 -8.44
C GLY A 46 -13.45 5.31 -8.16
N VAL A 47 -13.19 4.21 -7.44
CA VAL A 47 -11.85 3.61 -7.34
C VAL A 47 -11.49 2.99 -8.68
N THR A 48 -10.34 3.37 -9.22
CA THR A 48 -9.80 2.83 -10.49
C THR A 48 -8.49 2.07 -10.32
N PHE A 49 -7.95 2.00 -9.10
CA PHE A 49 -6.72 1.29 -8.77
C PHE A 49 -6.94 0.28 -7.65
N ILE A 50 -6.63 -0.98 -7.93
CA ILE A 50 -6.72 -2.08 -6.96
C ILE A 50 -5.35 -2.71 -6.79
N ASP A 51 -4.86 -2.79 -5.55
CA ASP A 51 -3.59 -3.43 -5.19
C ASP A 51 -3.83 -4.77 -4.51
N THR A 52 -3.29 -5.83 -5.06
CA THR A 52 -3.34 -7.20 -4.54
C THR A 52 -1.94 -7.83 -4.47
N ALA A 53 -1.83 -9.13 -4.18
CA ALA A 53 -0.61 -9.92 -4.27
C ALA A 53 -0.92 -11.41 -4.48
N ASP A 54 0.02 -12.14 -5.09
CA ASP A 54 -0.08 -13.57 -5.38
C ASP A 54 -0.16 -14.45 -4.12
N VAL A 55 0.35 -13.95 -2.97
CA VAL A 55 0.31 -14.64 -1.67
C VAL A 55 -0.96 -14.34 -0.86
N TYR A 56 -1.73 -13.30 -1.17
CA TYR A 56 -2.92 -12.96 -0.38
C TYR A 56 -4.00 -14.04 -0.49
N GLY A 57 -4.15 -14.81 0.59
CA GLY A 57 -5.01 -16.00 0.62
C GLY A 57 -4.68 -17.02 -0.47
N ASP A 58 -3.40 -17.20 -0.75
CA ASP A 58 -2.91 -18.09 -1.81
C ASP A 58 -3.59 -17.85 -3.16
N GLY A 59 -3.65 -16.58 -3.57
CA GLY A 59 -4.28 -16.12 -4.83
C GLY A 59 -5.80 -15.92 -4.73
N ARG A 60 -6.43 -16.09 -3.56
CA ARG A 60 -7.86 -15.80 -3.37
C ARG A 60 -8.16 -14.35 -3.72
N SER A 61 -7.36 -13.41 -3.22
CA SER A 61 -7.52 -11.99 -3.50
C SER A 61 -7.44 -11.69 -5.00
N GLU A 62 -6.46 -12.24 -5.72
CA GLU A 62 -6.35 -12.07 -7.18
C GLU A 62 -7.57 -12.62 -7.91
N ARG A 63 -8.10 -13.79 -7.52
CA ARG A 63 -9.30 -14.38 -8.14
C ARG A 63 -10.56 -13.53 -7.93
N LEU A 64 -10.72 -12.93 -6.75
CA LEU A 64 -11.82 -12.01 -6.46
C LEU A 64 -11.72 -10.72 -7.28
N VAL A 65 -10.52 -10.15 -7.36
CA VAL A 65 -10.24 -8.99 -8.23
C VAL A 65 -10.52 -9.33 -9.70
N GLY A 66 -10.10 -10.52 -10.16
CA GLY A 66 -10.37 -11.00 -11.52
C GLY A 66 -11.86 -11.10 -11.88
N GLN A 67 -12.74 -11.40 -10.91
CA GLN A 67 -14.19 -11.37 -11.14
C GLN A 67 -14.69 -9.93 -11.41
N VAL A 68 -14.13 -8.95 -10.74
CA VAL A 68 -14.50 -7.54 -10.90
C VAL A 68 -13.94 -6.97 -12.19
N LEU A 69 -12.72 -7.34 -12.58
CA LEU A 69 -12.12 -6.94 -13.87
C LEU A 69 -12.95 -7.36 -15.08
N LYS A 70 -13.68 -8.48 -14.99
CA LYS A 70 -14.59 -8.95 -16.05
C LYS A 70 -15.88 -8.13 -16.15
N ALA A 71 -16.25 -7.44 -15.09
CA ALA A 71 -17.52 -6.72 -14.99
C ALA A 71 -17.38 -5.21 -15.17
N TYR A 72 -16.19 -4.65 -15.00
CA TYR A 72 -15.94 -3.22 -15.03
C TYR A 72 -14.69 -2.90 -15.85
N ASP A 73 -14.82 -1.92 -16.75
CA ASP A 73 -13.72 -1.40 -17.56
C ASP A 73 -12.98 -0.26 -16.84
N GLY A 74 -11.77 0.06 -17.32
CA GLY A 74 -11.01 1.24 -16.85
C GLY A 74 -10.31 1.06 -15.50
N LEU A 75 -10.22 -0.17 -15.00
CA LEU A 75 -9.47 -0.50 -13.79
C LEU A 75 -8.00 -0.73 -14.11
N THR A 76 -7.15 -0.28 -13.21
CA THR A 76 -5.72 -0.60 -13.17
C THR A 76 -5.46 -1.53 -12.00
N VAL A 77 -4.83 -2.67 -12.24
CA VAL A 77 -4.53 -3.64 -11.20
C VAL A 77 -3.03 -3.79 -11.01
N ALA A 78 -2.61 -3.62 -9.76
CA ALA A 78 -1.28 -4.01 -9.32
C ALA A 78 -1.33 -5.32 -8.54
N THR A 79 -0.46 -6.26 -8.87
CA THR A 79 -0.18 -7.43 -8.03
C THR A 79 1.29 -7.46 -7.63
N LYS A 80 1.64 -8.37 -6.72
CA LYS A 80 3.02 -8.49 -6.23
C LYS A 80 3.48 -9.93 -6.34
N MET A 81 4.80 -10.12 -6.54
CA MET A 81 5.44 -11.44 -6.63
C MET A 81 6.74 -11.48 -5.83
N GLY A 82 7.20 -12.68 -5.47
CA GLY A 82 8.50 -12.92 -4.81
C GLY A 82 8.41 -13.52 -3.42
N ARG A 83 7.20 -13.64 -2.81
CA ARG A 83 7.04 -14.23 -1.46
C ARG A 83 6.54 -15.67 -1.45
N ARG A 84 6.47 -16.34 -2.60
CA ARG A 84 5.97 -17.73 -2.69
C ARG A 84 7.04 -18.79 -2.40
N VAL A 85 8.29 -18.39 -2.38
CA VAL A 85 9.46 -19.21 -2.01
C VAL A 85 10.27 -18.44 -1.01
N GLU A 86 11.32 -19.08 -0.47
CA GLU A 86 12.27 -18.39 0.40
C GLU A 86 12.81 -17.12 -0.25
N GLN A 87 12.78 -16.02 0.49
CA GLN A 87 13.19 -14.71 0.01
C GLN A 87 14.71 -14.56 0.08
N VAL A 88 15.40 -15.23 -0.85
CA VAL A 88 16.85 -15.09 -1.09
C VAL A 88 17.09 -14.55 -2.49
N PRO A 89 18.19 -13.80 -2.74
CA PRO A 89 18.42 -13.16 -4.05
C PRO A 89 18.38 -14.13 -5.23
N GLU A 90 18.85 -15.36 -5.07
CA GLU A 90 18.93 -16.39 -6.10
C GLU A 90 17.55 -16.81 -6.62
N ASN A 91 16.49 -16.62 -5.85
CA ASN A 91 15.13 -16.94 -6.23
C ASN A 91 14.47 -15.85 -7.10
N TYR A 92 15.09 -14.67 -7.24
CA TYR A 92 14.63 -13.60 -8.13
C TYR A 92 15.25 -13.79 -9.52
N ASN A 93 14.73 -14.75 -10.28
CA ASN A 93 15.25 -15.19 -11.55
C ASN A 93 14.14 -15.37 -12.60
N PRO A 94 14.46 -15.46 -13.92
CA PRO A 94 13.47 -15.52 -15.00
C PRO A 94 12.46 -16.68 -14.89
N ALA A 95 12.89 -17.83 -14.38
CA ALA A 95 12.02 -19.00 -14.27
C ALA A 95 10.91 -18.77 -13.23
N ASN A 96 11.30 -18.26 -12.04
CA ASN A 96 10.37 -17.93 -10.99
C ASN A 96 9.45 -16.76 -11.38
N PHE A 97 9.98 -15.72 -12.00
CA PHE A 97 9.18 -14.58 -12.47
C PHE A 97 8.10 -15.03 -13.46
N ARG A 98 8.44 -15.89 -14.40
CA ARG A 98 7.44 -16.46 -15.34
C ARG A 98 6.37 -17.28 -14.61
N ALA A 99 6.78 -18.17 -13.72
CA ALA A 99 5.86 -19.03 -12.99
C ALA A 99 4.89 -18.23 -12.11
N TRP A 100 5.40 -17.24 -11.37
CA TRP A 100 4.58 -16.37 -10.53
C TRP A 100 3.62 -15.51 -11.37
N ASN A 101 4.14 -14.92 -12.45
CA ASN A 101 3.33 -14.08 -13.34
C ASN A 101 2.24 -14.90 -14.07
N ASP A 102 2.53 -16.13 -14.55
CA ASP A 102 1.54 -17.00 -15.19
C ASP A 102 0.40 -17.35 -14.24
N ARG A 103 0.73 -17.59 -12.96
CA ARG A 103 -0.26 -17.84 -11.93
C ARG A 103 -1.14 -16.60 -11.68
N SER A 104 -0.53 -15.42 -11.50
CA SER A 104 -1.26 -14.18 -11.29
C SER A 104 -2.16 -13.83 -12.47
N ARG A 105 -1.67 -13.99 -13.72
CA ARG A 105 -2.47 -13.79 -14.93
C ARG A 105 -3.68 -14.72 -14.98
N THR A 106 -3.48 -15.99 -14.61
CA THR A 106 -4.57 -16.99 -14.51
C THR A 106 -5.59 -16.59 -13.44
N ASN A 107 -5.15 -16.19 -12.25
CA ASN A 107 -6.04 -15.80 -11.17
C ASN A 107 -6.83 -14.52 -11.51
N LEU A 108 -6.17 -13.51 -12.06
CA LEU A 108 -6.79 -12.25 -12.49
C LEU A 108 -7.63 -12.40 -13.76
N GLY A 109 -7.37 -13.41 -14.57
CA GLY A 109 -8.06 -13.66 -15.85
C GLY A 109 -7.68 -12.65 -16.93
N VAL A 110 -6.41 -12.23 -16.97
CA VAL A 110 -5.88 -11.23 -17.91
C VAL A 110 -4.68 -11.75 -18.68
N ASP A 111 -4.47 -11.28 -19.90
CA ASP A 111 -3.31 -11.64 -20.72
C ASP A 111 -2.07 -10.81 -20.33
N THR A 112 -2.25 -9.56 -19.96
CA THR A 112 -1.20 -8.64 -19.51
C THR A 112 -1.61 -8.03 -18.18
N ILE A 113 -0.72 -8.07 -17.17
CA ILE A 113 -0.96 -7.41 -15.87
C ILE A 113 -0.50 -5.95 -15.98
N ASP A 114 -1.31 -5.01 -15.53
CA ASP A 114 -1.03 -3.56 -15.64
C ASP A 114 0.25 -3.15 -14.89
N LEU A 115 0.41 -3.65 -13.66
CA LEU A 115 1.58 -3.37 -12.81
C LEU A 115 1.93 -4.59 -11.96
N VAL A 116 3.16 -5.07 -12.07
CA VAL A 116 3.71 -6.10 -11.16
C VAL A 116 4.75 -5.46 -10.26
N GLN A 117 4.69 -5.73 -8.97
CA GLN A 117 5.65 -5.23 -8.00
C GLN A 117 6.45 -6.37 -7.37
N LEU A 118 7.77 -6.20 -7.20
CA LEU A 118 8.54 -7.09 -6.33
C LEU A 118 8.10 -6.87 -4.88
N HIS A 119 7.73 -7.94 -4.18
CA HIS A 119 7.07 -7.88 -2.88
C HIS A 119 8.08 -7.84 -1.73
N CYS A 120 8.66 -6.66 -1.47
CA CYS A 120 9.70 -6.43 -0.46
C CYS A 120 10.79 -7.51 -0.54
N PRO A 121 11.51 -7.61 -1.67
CA PRO A 121 12.59 -8.58 -1.83
C PRO A 121 13.75 -8.27 -0.88
N PRO A 122 14.72 -9.20 -0.68
CA PRO A 122 15.95 -8.91 0.02
C PRO A 122 16.67 -7.69 -0.57
N THR A 123 17.24 -6.84 0.28
CA THR A 123 17.89 -5.57 -0.12
C THR A 123 18.83 -5.67 -1.33
N PRO A 124 19.69 -6.72 -1.49
CA PRO A 124 20.56 -6.82 -2.66
C PRO A 124 19.82 -6.88 -4.01
N VAL A 125 18.58 -7.38 -4.01
CA VAL A 125 17.77 -7.52 -5.24
C VAL A 125 17.54 -6.18 -5.93
N TYR A 126 17.32 -5.10 -5.17
CA TYR A 126 17.08 -3.76 -5.72
C TYR A 126 18.29 -3.20 -6.51
N ALA A 127 19.49 -3.69 -6.21
CA ALA A 127 20.74 -3.28 -6.88
C ALA A 127 21.20 -4.26 -7.98
N THR A 128 20.49 -5.38 -8.21
CA THR A 128 20.90 -6.45 -9.13
C THR A 128 20.36 -6.18 -10.54
N ASP A 129 21.24 -5.78 -11.49
CA ASP A 129 20.86 -5.44 -12.87
C ASP A 129 20.07 -6.57 -13.55
N ALA A 130 20.54 -7.81 -13.45
CA ALA A 130 19.90 -8.97 -14.09
C ALA A 130 18.43 -9.15 -13.67
N VAL A 131 18.05 -8.77 -12.46
CA VAL A 131 16.64 -8.84 -12.00
C VAL A 131 15.78 -7.84 -12.79
N PHE A 132 16.28 -6.63 -13.02
CA PHE A 132 15.55 -5.60 -13.76
C PHE A 132 15.56 -5.85 -15.28
N ASP A 133 16.65 -6.41 -15.83
CA ASP A 133 16.70 -6.90 -17.21
C ASP A 133 15.64 -7.97 -17.48
N ASP A 134 15.44 -8.89 -16.53
CA ASP A 134 14.40 -9.93 -16.60
C ASP A 134 12.98 -9.32 -16.54
N LEU A 135 12.77 -8.28 -15.74
CA LEU A 135 11.49 -7.58 -15.67
C LEU A 135 11.23 -6.79 -16.98
N ASP A 136 12.26 -6.16 -17.55
CA ASP A 136 12.18 -5.51 -18.87
C ASP A 136 11.81 -6.52 -19.96
N ALA A 137 12.41 -7.71 -19.95
CA ALA A 137 12.06 -8.78 -20.88
C ALA A 137 10.59 -9.26 -20.71
N MET A 138 10.02 -9.17 -19.52
CA MET A 138 8.59 -9.47 -19.30
C MET A 138 7.67 -8.38 -19.88
N VAL A 139 8.09 -7.11 -19.83
CA VAL A 139 7.39 -5.99 -20.49
C VAL A 139 7.44 -6.17 -22.00
N ASP A 140 8.62 -6.43 -22.56
CA ASP A 140 8.80 -6.65 -24.00
C ASP A 140 7.98 -7.84 -24.54
N ALA A 141 7.82 -8.88 -23.71
CA ALA A 141 7.00 -10.03 -24.02
C ALA A 141 5.48 -9.78 -23.84
N GLY A 142 5.05 -8.59 -23.42
CA GLY A 142 3.65 -8.25 -23.20
C GLY A 142 2.99 -8.96 -22.02
N ARG A 143 3.78 -9.53 -21.11
CA ARG A 143 3.27 -10.26 -19.94
C ARG A 143 2.85 -9.33 -18.81
N ILE A 144 3.52 -8.19 -18.69
CA ILE A 144 3.22 -7.09 -17.79
C ILE A 144 3.31 -5.78 -18.58
N ALA A 145 2.53 -4.79 -18.25
CA ALA A 145 2.60 -3.48 -18.90
C ALA A 145 3.67 -2.59 -18.26
N ALA A 146 3.87 -2.73 -16.95
CA ALA A 146 4.88 -2.02 -16.18
C ALA A 146 5.27 -2.83 -14.94
N TYR A 147 6.39 -2.46 -14.34
CA TYR A 147 6.78 -3.02 -13.06
C TYR A 147 7.21 -1.93 -12.06
N GLY A 148 7.10 -2.28 -10.79
CA GLY A 148 7.53 -1.47 -9.66
C GLY A 148 8.08 -2.34 -8.54
N VAL A 149 8.28 -1.74 -7.40
CA VAL A 149 8.73 -2.44 -6.20
C VAL A 149 7.89 -2.03 -4.98
N SER A 150 7.70 -2.96 -4.06
CA SER A 150 7.33 -2.66 -2.68
C SER A 150 8.58 -2.73 -1.82
N VAL A 151 8.76 -1.79 -0.91
CA VAL A 151 9.97 -1.64 -0.10
C VAL A 151 9.64 -1.53 1.38
N GLU A 152 10.61 -1.87 2.24
CA GLU A 152 10.52 -1.65 3.68
C GLU A 152 11.25 -0.35 4.07
N THR A 153 12.38 -0.03 3.45
CA THR A 153 13.24 1.09 3.84
C THR A 153 13.30 2.21 2.79
N CYS A 154 13.63 3.42 3.23
CA CYS A 154 13.90 4.53 2.34
C CYS A 154 15.12 4.28 1.42
N ALA A 155 16.15 3.61 1.93
CA ALA A 155 17.34 3.27 1.13
C ALA A 155 17.00 2.32 -0.04
N GLU A 156 16.15 1.32 0.18
CA GLU A 156 15.64 0.43 -0.87
C GLU A 156 14.82 1.21 -1.90
N ALA A 157 13.96 2.13 -1.43
CA ALA A 157 13.19 3.00 -2.31
C ALA A 157 14.09 3.83 -3.22
N LEU A 158 15.10 4.50 -2.68
CA LEU A 158 16.05 5.32 -3.43
C LEU A 158 16.85 4.49 -4.45
N THR A 159 17.28 3.28 -4.06
CA THR A 159 17.96 2.35 -4.96
C THR A 159 17.06 1.97 -6.15
N ALA A 160 15.79 1.66 -5.89
CA ALA A 160 14.84 1.32 -6.95
C ALA A 160 14.47 2.52 -7.83
N ILE A 161 14.30 3.72 -7.26
CA ILE A 161 13.99 4.96 -7.99
C ILE A 161 15.08 5.28 -9.03
N ALA A 162 16.33 4.97 -8.72
CA ALA A 162 17.45 5.16 -9.64
C ALA A 162 17.42 4.25 -10.89
N ARG A 163 16.57 3.18 -10.88
CA ARG A 163 16.40 2.30 -12.04
C ARG A 163 15.57 2.96 -13.15
N PRO A 164 16.00 2.91 -14.40
CA PRO A 164 15.37 3.68 -15.49
C PRO A 164 13.91 3.29 -15.75
N ASN A 165 13.53 2.02 -15.60
CA ASN A 165 12.22 1.50 -15.99
C ASN A 165 11.31 1.15 -14.80
N VAL A 166 11.75 1.37 -13.56
CA VAL A 166 10.88 1.25 -12.38
C VAL A 166 9.79 2.31 -12.47
N ALA A 167 8.54 1.88 -12.57
CA ALA A 167 7.40 2.77 -12.77
C ALA A 167 6.82 3.30 -11.45
N SER A 168 6.90 2.51 -10.38
CA SER A 168 6.34 2.88 -9.08
C SER A 168 7.12 2.28 -7.92
N VAL A 169 7.03 2.95 -6.77
CA VAL A 169 7.48 2.44 -5.47
C VAL A 169 6.29 2.43 -4.52
N GLN A 170 6.04 1.28 -3.91
CA GLN A 170 5.06 1.12 -2.84
C GLN A 170 5.78 1.12 -1.49
N ILE A 171 5.46 2.09 -0.63
CA ILE A 171 6.13 2.30 0.65
C ILE A 171 5.12 2.63 1.74
N ILE A 172 5.42 2.27 3.00
CA ILE A 172 4.61 2.68 4.15
C ILE A 172 4.74 4.20 4.32
N LEU A 173 3.61 4.89 4.23
CA LEU A 173 3.51 6.33 4.48
C LEU A 173 2.19 6.64 5.19
N ASN A 174 2.27 7.19 6.38
CA ASN A 174 1.13 7.67 7.16
C ASN A 174 1.59 8.68 8.22
N ALA A 175 0.67 9.25 8.99
CA ALA A 175 0.97 10.24 10.01
C ALA A 175 1.93 9.75 11.12
N PHE A 176 2.17 8.42 11.19
CA PHE A 176 3.13 7.79 12.11
C PHE A 176 4.38 7.25 11.41
N ARG A 177 4.58 7.56 10.13
CA ARG A 177 5.74 7.15 9.35
C ARG A 177 6.08 8.24 8.33
N LEU A 178 6.79 9.29 8.77
CA LEU A 178 7.08 10.48 7.96
C LEU A 178 8.40 10.42 7.21
N LYS A 179 9.32 9.50 7.52
CA LYS A 179 10.65 9.44 6.91
C LYS A 179 10.66 9.46 5.37
N PRO A 180 9.69 8.81 4.66
CA PRO A 180 9.67 8.89 3.20
C PRO A 180 9.52 10.31 2.63
N LEU A 181 9.00 11.26 3.42
CA LEU A 181 8.87 12.67 3.00
C LEU A 181 10.23 13.35 2.83
N ASP A 182 11.26 12.90 3.54
CA ASP A 182 12.54 13.59 3.60
C ASP A 182 13.31 13.44 2.27
N GLU A 183 13.37 12.22 1.71
CA GLU A 183 14.19 11.93 0.53
C GLU A 183 13.42 11.15 -0.57
N VAL A 184 12.55 10.20 -0.19
CA VAL A 184 11.92 9.29 -1.15
C VAL A 184 10.93 10.01 -2.06
N LEU A 185 10.02 10.81 -1.50
CA LEU A 185 9.03 11.54 -2.29
C LEU A 185 9.67 12.59 -3.22
N PRO A 186 10.63 13.40 -2.76
CA PRO A 186 11.38 14.30 -3.65
C PRO A 186 12.06 13.58 -4.80
N ALA A 187 12.81 12.50 -4.51
CA ALA A 187 13.52 11.71 -5.53
C ALA A 187 12.55 11.05 -6.54
N ALA A 188 11.43 10.50 -6.05
CA ALA A 188 10.42 9.90 -6.91
C ALA A 188 9.79 10.92 -7.88
N ARG A 189 9.48 12.12 -7.37
CA ARG A 189 8.97 13.22 -8.23
C ARG A 189 9.95 13.62 -9.32
N GLU A 190 11.21 13.80 -8.95
CA GLU A 190 12.27 14.16 -9.91
C GLU A 190 12.46 13.07 -10.98
N ALA A 191 12.42 11.80 -10.55
CA ALA A 191 12.58 10.66 -11.45
C ALA A 191 11.31 10.29 -12.23
N GLY A 192 10.14 10.88 -11.93
CA GLY A 192 8.85 10.52 -12.53
C GLY A 192 8.36 9.13 -12.09
N VAL A 193 8.75 8.67 -10.90
CA VAL A 193 8.31 7.39 -10.30
C VAL A 193 7.06 7.62 -9.46
N GLY A 194 6.03 6.78 -9.63
CA GLY A 194 4.78 6.87 -8.86
C GLY A 194 4.95 6.35 -7.44
N ILE A 195 4.36 7.04 -6.45
CA ILE A 195 4.33 6.59 -5.07
C ILE A 195 2.97 6.03 -4.73
N ILE A 196 2.96 4.76 -4.29
CA ILE A 196 1.80 4.05 -3.76
C ILE A 196 1.97 4.00 -2.23
N ALA A 197 1.15 4.77 -1.50
CA ALA A 197 1.20 4.80 -0.04
C ALA A 197 0.42 3.62 0.54
N ARG A 198 1.12 2.67 1.19
CA ARG A 198 0.53 1.51 1.86
C ARG A 198 0.46 1.68 3.38
N VAL A 199 -0.32 0.85 4.05
CA VAL A 199 -0.56 0.88 5.51
C VAL A 199 -0.99 2.27 6.01
N PRO A 200 -1.91 2.95 5.30
CA PRO A 200 -2.17 4.38 5.52
C PRO A 200 -2.80 4.67 6.88
N LEU A 201 -3.42 3.68 7.51
CA LEU A 201 -4.08 3.82 8.81
C LEU A 201 -3.28 3.17 9.96
N ALA A 202 -1.99 2.88 9.78
CA ALA A 202 -1.11 2.29 10.79
C ALA A 202 -1.77 1.10 11.49
N SER A 203 -2.18 0.07 10.71
CA SER A 203 -2.91 -1.13 11.17
C SER A 203 -4.18 -0.83 11.95
N GLY A 204 -4.81 0.31 11.66
CA GLY A 204 -6.07 0.76 12.24
C GLY A 204 -5.93 1.71 13.43
N LEU A 205 -4.73 2.00 13.94
CA LEU A 205 -4.53 3.04 14.97
C LEU A 205 -5.13 4.37 14.52
N LEU A 206 -4.83 4.81 13.30
CA LEU A 206 -5.36 6.04 12.70
C LEU A 206 -6.84 5.94 12.27
N SER A 207 -7.55 4.88 12.65
CA SER A 207 -9.01 4.87 12.59
C SER A 207 -9.67 5.63 13.74
N GLY A 208 -8.93 5.82 14.84
CA GLY A 208 -9.43 6.46 16.07
C GLY A 208 -10.41 5.60 16.86
N LYS A 209 -10.50 4.28 16.55
CA LYS A 209 -11.47 3.35 17.18
C LYS A 209 -10.91 2.54 18.33
N TYR A 210 -9.58 2.58 18.55
CA TYR A 210 -8.92 1.76 19.57
C TYR A 210 -8.72 2.52 20.86
N ASP A 211 -8.74 1.78 21.94
CA ASP A 211 -8.45 2.21 23.31
C ASP A 211 -7.51 1.20 24.01
N GLU A 212 -7.22 1.44 25.28
CA GLU A 212 -6.34 0.60 26.09
C GLU A 212 -6.90 -0.82 26.34
N ASN A 213 -8.20 -1.03 26.15
CA ASN A 213 -8.88 -2.30 26.32
C ASN A 213 -9.05 -3.08 25.02
N THR A 214 -8.62 -2.51 23.91
CA THR A 214 -8.76 -3.15 22.59
C THR A 214 -7.92 -4.42 22.51
N VAL A 215 -8.57 -5.55 22.21
CA VAL A 215 -7.96 -6.87 22.05
C VAL A 215 -8.10 -7.33 20.62
N PHE A 216 -7.03 -7.90 20.07
CA PHE A 216 -6.99 -8.48 18.73
C PHE A 216 -7.00 -10.00 18.81
N GLY A 217 -7.62 -10.67 17.82
CA GLY A 217 -7.65 -12.14 17.75
C GLY A 217 -6.24 -12.73 17.61
N ALA A 218 -6.09 -14.01 17.98
CA ALA A 218 -4.80 -14.68 17.89
C ALA A 218 -4.30 -14.87 16.45
N ASP A 219 -5.23 -14.93 15.49
CA ASP A 219 -5.01 -15.02 14.04
C ASP A 219 -4.83 -13.66 13.36
N ASP A 220 -4.84 -12.57 14.11
CA ASP A 220 -4.66 -11.21 13.61
C ASP A 220 -3.17 -10.82 13.68
N HIS A 221 -2.62 -10.25 12.61
CA HIS A 221 -1.22 -9.84 12.56
C HIS A 221 -0.85 -8.84 13.67
N ARG A 222 -1.80 -8.05 14.17
CA ARG A 222 -1.60 -7.14 15.30
C ARG A 222 -1.32 -7.87 16.62
N THR A 223 -1.56 -9.18 16.66
CA THR A 223 -1.18 -10.08 17.74
C THR A 223 0.07 -10.87 17.39
N TYR A 224 0.06 -11.65 16.28
CA TYR A 224 1.16 -12.56 15.97
C TYR A 224 2.40 -11.91 15.35
N ASN A 225 2.29 -10.68 14.83
CA ASN A 225 3.41 -9.92 14.28
C ASN A 225 3.69 -8.63 15.06
N ARG A 226 3.41 -8.63 16.36
CA ARG A 226 3.52 -7.44 17.20
C ARG A 226 4.93 -6.84 17.20
N HIS A 227 5.94 -7.69 17.14
CA HIS A 227 7.35 -7.32 17.22
C HIS A 227 8.14 -7.74 15.96
N GLY A 228 7.45 -8.07 14.87
CA GLY A 228 8.08 -8.49 13.62
C GLY A 228 8.39 -9.98 13.55
N GLU A 229 7.58 -10.82 14.19
CA GLU A 229 7.79 -12.28 14.26
C GLU A 229 7.59 -12.98 12.91
N ALA A 230 6.75 -12.43 12.04
CA ALA A 230 6.41 -13.04 10.75
C ALA A 230 6.89 -12.22 9.54
N PHE A 231 6.88 -10.89 9.66
CA PHE A 231 7.31 -9.95 8.61
C PHE A 231 7.72 -8.61 9.27
N ASP A 232 8.17 -7.63 8.49
CA ASP A 232 8.71 -6.36 9.03
C ASP A 232 7.78 -5.75 10.09
N VAL A 233 8.36 -5.35 11.22
CA VAL A 233 7.62 -4.80 12.36
C VAL A 233 6.87 -3.50 11.99
N GLY A 234 7.32 -2.77 10.98
CA GLY A 234 6.66 -1.55 10.48
C GLY A 234 5.28 -1.80 9.88
N GLU A 235 4.98 -3.03 9.47
CA GLU A 235 3.65 -3.44 9.01
C GLU A 235 2.62 -3.42 10.15
N THR A 236 3.07 -3.56 11.41
CA THR A 236 2.19 -3.54 12.58
C THR A 236 2.34 -2.23 13.32
N PHE A 237 1.29 -1.41 13.32
CA PHE A 237 1.24 -0.08 13.95
C PHE A 237 2.39 0.85 13.56
N SER A 238 2.93 0.73 12.35
CA SER A 238 4.14 1.46 11.90
C SER A 238 5.38 1.20 12.77
N GLY A 239 5.40 0.12 13.56
CA GLY A 239 6.51 -0.24 14.44
C GLY A 239 6.58 0.53 15.76
N ILE A 240 5.53 1.29 16.12
CA ILE A 240 5.47 2.04 17.38
C ILE A 240 4.76 1.25 18.48
N ASP A 241 4.99 1.63 19.71
CA ASP A 241 4.24 1.10 20.85
C ASP A 241 2.76 1.49 20.75
N PHE A 242 1.88 0.53 21.05
CA PHE A 242 0.44 0.73 20.93
C PHE A 242 -0.07 1.89 21.80
N SER A 243 0.44 2.00 23.04
CA SER A 243 0.10 3.09 23.95
C SER A 243 0.54 4.46 23.42
N THR A 244 1.74 4.54 22.82
CA THR A 244 2.21 5.77 22.15
C THR A 244 1.31 6.12 20.98
N GLY A 245 0.90 5.12 20.18
CA GLY A 245 -0.04 5.31 19.09
C GLY A 245 -1.39 5.85 19.54
N LEU A 246 -1.94 5.32 20.64
CA LEU A 246 -3.19 5.83 21.23
C LEU A 246 -3.05 7.28 21.69
N GLU A 247 -1.92 7.64 22.34
CA GLU A 247 -1.66 9.02 22.77
C GLU A 247 -1.56 9.95 21.57
N ALA A 248 -0.82 9.56 20.54
CA ALA A 248 -0.69 10.35 19.31
C ALA A 248 -2.07 10.58 18.64
N VAL A 249 -2.92 9.54 18.56
CA VAL A 249 -4.30 9.67 18.05
C VAL A 249 -5.10 10.65 18.90
N ARG A 250 -5.05 10.55 20.24
CA ARG A 250 -5.75 11.50 21.14
C ARG A 250 -5.32 12.94 20.89
N ARG A 251 -4.04 13.20 20.65
CA ARG A 251 -3.50 14.53 20.35
C ARG A 251 -3.86 15.03 18.95
N LEU A 252 -4.12 14.13 18.00
CA LEU A 252 -4.59 14.49 16.66
C LEU A 252 -6.09 14.81 16.61
N MET A 253 -6.91 14.22 17.50
CA MET A 253 -8.38 14.38 17.49
C MET A 253 -8.87 15.84 17.43
N PRO A 254 -8.30 16.81 18.17
CA PRO A 254 -8.73 18.22 18.11
C PRO A 254 -8.48 18.89 16.76
N TRP A 255 -7.64 18.31 15.90
CA TRP A 255 -7.25 18.86 14.61
C TRP A 255 -8.13 18.36 13.44
N LEU A 256 -9.07 17.48 13.69
CA LEU A 256 -9.95 16.95 12.64
C LEU A 256 -10.79 18.07 12.03
N PRO A 257 -10.91 18.11 10.69
CA PRO A 257 -11.91 18.96 10.04
C PRO A 257 -13.32 18.63 10.55
N ALA A 258 -14.18 19.63 10.60
CA ALA A 258 -15.54 19.43 11.08
C ALA A 258 -16.27 18.35 10.29
N GLY A 259 -16.79 17.34 10.98
CA GLY A 259 -17.51 16.20 10.40
C GLY A 259 -16.63 15.11 9.80
N ALA A 260 -15.31 15.27 9.77
CA ALA A 260 -14.40 14.23 9.31
C ALA A 260 -14.10 13.20 10.41
N THR A 261 -13.89 11.95 10.01
CA THR A 261 -13.35 10.90 10.90
C THR A 261 -11.82 10.97 10.95
N MET A 262 -11.22 10.36 11.98
CA MET A 262 -9.74 10.23 12.07
C MET A 262 -9.15 9.51 10.84
N ALA A 263 -9.82 8.45 10.35
CA ALA A 263 -9.38 7.75 9.14
C ALA A 263 -9.38 8.66 7.92
N GLN A 264 -10.42 9.47 7.73
CA GLN A 264 -10.48 10.43 6.63
C GLN A 264 -9.42 11.53 6.74
N PHE A 265 -9.17 12.03 7.95
CA PHE A 265 -8.08 12.97 8.21
C PHE A 265 -6.72 12.38 7.85
N ALA A 266 -6.44 11.15 8.31
CA ALA A 266 -5.18 10.46 8.03
C ALA A 266 -4.97 10.19 6.54
N LEU A 267 -6.02 9.78 5.82
CA LEU A 267 -5.97 9.58 4.37
C LEU A 267 -5.79 10.91 3.64
N ARG A 268 -6.52 11.98 4.02
CA ARG A 268 -6.37 13.30 3.44
C ARG A 268 -4.95 13.83 3.64
N TRP A 269 -4.37 13.65 4.82
CA TRP A 269 -2.99 14.03 5.10
C TRP A 269 -2.01 13.37 4.10
N ILE A 270 -2.18 12.08 3.77
CA ILE A 270 -1.34 11.40 2.77
C ILE A 270 -1.56 12.00 1.38
N LEU A 271 -2.80 12.26 1.00
CA LEU A 271 -3.13 12.85 -0.31
C LEU A 271 -2.57 14.26 -0.49
N ASP A 272 -2.37 15.00 0.60
CA ASP A 272 -1.77 16.34 0.59
C ASP A 272 -0.24 16.30 0.48
N GLN A 273 0.40 15.11 0.58
CA GLN A 273 1.85 15.02 0.42
C GLN A 273 2.25 15.07 -1.07
N PRO A 274 3.08 16.04 -1.48
CA PRO A 274 3.52 16.17 -2.87
C PRO A 274 4.31 14.93 -3.31
N GLY A 275 3.87 14.29 -4.41
CA GLY A 275 4.54 13.09 -4.97
C GLY A 275 3.78 11.80 -4.70
N VAL A 276 2.80 11.76 -3.82
CA VAL A 276 1.91 10.61 -3.69
C VAL A 276 0.99 10.51 -4.90
N SER A 277 1.03 9.37 -5.60
CA SER A 277 0.11 9.10 -6.73
C SER A 277 -1.21 8.53 -6.24
N VAL A 278 -1.17 7.55 -5.33
CA VAL A 278 -2.35 6.86 -4.81
C VAL A 278 -2.10 6.35 -3.39
N VAL A 279 -3.13 6.41 -2.55
CA VAL A 279 -3.17 5.73 -1.25
C VAL A 279 -4.07 4.50 -1.34
N ILE A 280 -3.66 3.38 -0.73
CA ILE A 280 -4.35 2.09 -0.83
C ILE A 280 -4.86 1.59 0.53
N PRO A 281 -5.87 2.24 1.13
CA PRO A 281 -6.49 1.73 2.34
C PRO A 281 -7.21 0.41 2.06
N GLY A 282 -7.10 -0.53 3.01
CA GLY A 282 -7.92 -1.73 3.01
C GLY A 282 -9.32 -1.47 3.58
N ALA A 283 -10.25 -2.37 3.30
CA ALA A 283 -11.60 -2.36 3.85
C ALA A 283 -12.13 -3.78 4.04
N ARG A 284 -13.00 -3.97 5.05
CA ARG A 284 -13.68 -5.24 5.34
C ARG A 284 -15.16 -5.22 5.00
N ASN A 285 -15.73 -4.04 4.77
CA ASN A 285 -17.13 -3.85 4.44
C ASN A 285 -17.32 -2.59 3.56
N PRO A 286 -18.47 -2.46 2.88
CA PRO A 286 -18.79 -1.32 2.04
C PRO A 286 -18.72 0.05 2.72
N GLU A 287 -19.09 0.14 4.01
CA GLU A 287 -19.06 1.39 4.76
C GLU A 287 -17.63 1.92 4.94
N GLN A 288 -16.67 1.02 5.21
CA GLN A 288 -15.25 1.41 5.27
C GLN A 288 -14.75 1.89 3.90
N VAL A 289 -15.15 1.24 2.82
CA VAL A 289 -14.83 1.69 1.45
C VAL A 289 -15.35 3.11 1.21
N ALA A 290 -16.63 3.34 1.47
CA ALA A 290 -17.25 4.65 1.29
C ALA A 290 -16.56 5.73 2.16
N GLY A 291 -16.24 5.39 3.42
CA GLY A 291 -15.49 6.26 4.32
C GLY A 291 -14.10 6.62 3.81
N ASN A 292 -13.37 5.62 3.26
CA ASN A 292 -12.04 5.83 2.68
C ASN A 292 -12.09 6.74 1.44
N ILE A 293 -13.05 6.48 0.54
CA ILE A 293 -13.26 7.28 -0.68
C ILE A 293 -13.60 8.73 -0.33
N ALA A 294 -14.42 8.95 0.70
CA ALA A 294 -14.83 10.28 1.12
C ALA A 294 -13.63 11.16 1.57
N ALA A 295 -12.50 10.57 1.95
CA ALA A 295 -11.29 11.34 2.26
C ALA A 295 -10.81 12.18 1.06
N ALA A 296 -11.02 11.70 -0.17
CA ALA A 296 -10.65 12.45 -1.39
C ALA A 296 -11.50 13.72 -1.60
N THR A 297 -12.65 13.82 -0.96
CA THR A 297 -13.54 14.99 -1.08
C THR A 297 -13.35 16.04 0.01
N LEU A 298 -12.54 15.73 1.03
CA LEU A 298 -12.16 16.72 2.04
C LEU A 298 -11.32 17.84 1.39
N ALA A 299 -11.49 19.04 1.88
CA ALA A 299 -10.58 20.13 1.55
C ALA A 299 -9.14 19.77 1.97
N PRO A 300 -8.11 20.28 1.28
CA PRO A 300 -6.74 20.15 1.73
C PRO A 300 -6.59 20.60 3.19
N LEU A 301 -5.73 19.90 3.93
CA LEU A 301 -5.46 20.25 5.31
C LEU A 301 -4.77 21.63 5.41
N THR A 302 -5.08 22.38 6.45
CA THR A 302 -4.43 23.66 6.71
C THR A 302 -2.98 23.46 7.15
N GLU A 303 -2.16 24.50 7.02
CA GLU A 303 -0.77 24.50 7.52
C GLU A 303 -0.69 24.17 9.01
N ASP A 304 -1.63 24.64 9.83
CA ASP A 304 -1.69 24.33 11.26
C ASP A 304 -1.95 22.83 11.50
N GLN A 305 -2.81 22.20 10.70
CA GLN A 305 -3.08 20.76 10.78
C GLN A 305 -1.87 19.94 10.34
N LEU A 306 -1.19 20.34 9.27
CA LEU A 306 0.03 19.67 8.79
C LEU A 306 1.15 19.81 9.83
N THR A 307 1.29 20.99 10.44
CA THR A 307 2.25 21.28 11.52
C THR A 307 1.96 20.42 12.74
N ALA A 308 0.70 20.34 13.17
CA ALA A 308 0.31 19.52 14.33
C ALA A 308 0.67 18.03 14.14
N VAL A 309 0.45 17.48 12.93
CA VAL A 309 0.88 16.09 12.64
C VAL A 309 2.39 15.94 12.80
N ARG A 310 3.17 16.88 12.27
CA ARG A 310 4.64 16.85 12.34
C ARG A 310 5.13 16.97 13.78
N GLU A 311 4.60 17.92 14.56
CA GLU A 311 4.99 18.12 15.96
C GLU A 311 4.69 16.90 16.83
N ILE A 312 3.50 16.29 16.67
CA ILE A 312 3.12 15.08 17.40
C ILE A 312 4.03 13.91 16.99
N TYR A 313 4.34 13.78 15.71
CA TYR A 313 5.29 12.78 15.23
C TYR A 313 6.69 12.98 15.81
N ASP A 314 7.21 14.20 15.75
CA ASP A 314 8.57 14.52 16.20
C ASP A 314 8.74 14.28 17.71
N GLU A 315 7.71 14.58 18.50
CA GLU A 315 7.74 14.41 19.95
C GLU A 315 7.57 12.93 20.38
N LEU A 316 6.56 12.22 19.84
CA LEU A 316 6.16 10.92 20.36
C LEU A 316 6.71 9.74 19.56
N ILE A 317 6.82 9.88 18.23
CA ILE A 317 7.01 8.76 17.32
C ILE A 317 8.42 8.71 16.77
N ARG A 318 8.96 9.85 16.32
CA ARG A 318 10.32 9.94 15.75
C ARG A 318 11.38 9.24 16.61
N PRO A 319 11.43 9.44 17.96
CA PRO A 319 12.44 8.78 18.78
C PRO A 319 12.40 7.25 18.76
N GLN A 320 11.25 6.66 18.44
CA GLN A 320 11.07 5.21 18.43
C GLN A 320 11.46 4.58 17.09
N ILE A 321 11.16 5.23 15.97
CA ILE A 321 11.17 4.54 14.68
C ILE A 321 11.89 5.26 13.54
N HIS A 322 12.14 6.57 13.60
CA HIS A 322 12.55 7.34 12.41
C HIS A 322 13.84 6.80 11.78
N ASP A 323 14.79 6.36 12.58
CA ASP A 323 16.09 5.87 12.10
C ASP A 323 16.07 4.39 11.65
N ARG A 324 14.93 3.69 11.80
CA ARG A 324 14.84 2.27 11.45
C ARG A 324 14.70 2.01 9.95
N TRP A 325 14.02 2.85 9.23
CA TRP A 325 13.65 2.61 7.84
C TRP A 325 14.11 3.68 6.85
#